data_6a9d05245d1d72116d2f8b3069dfa6a3
#
_entry.id   6a9d05245d1d72116d2f8b3069dfa6a3
#
_cell.length_a   1.000
_cell.length_b   1.000
_cell.length_c   1.000
_cell.angle_alpha   90.00
_cell.angle_beta   90.00
_cell.angle_gamma   90.00
#
_symmetry.space_group_name_H-M   'P 1'
#
loop_
_entity.id
_entity.type
_entity.pdbx_description
1 polymer ?
#
loop_
_entity_poly.entity_id
_entity_poly.type
_entity_poly.pdbx_seq_one_letter_code
_entity_poly.pdbx_strand_id
1 'polypeptide(L)'
;MTSHGPEKDLEHPASENMREEIITTHMNADFDALASMIAARKLYPAATLVFPGSQEKNLRNFFLHSTSYLFNFTKLKHVDFDRIKRLILVDTRQKSRIGKFAELADREDVEIHIYDHHHASEEDIRGHLEVIKDVGATTTILAE
;
A
#
# COMPACT_ATOMS: atom_id res chain seq x y z
N MET A 1 15.42 -7.99 33.11
CA MET A 1 15.16 -7.82 32.38
C MET A 1 14.84 -7.71 32.22
N THR A 2 14.95 -7.51 32.57
CA THR A 2 14.58 -7.38 31.86
C THR A 2 14.12 -7.15 31.62
N SER A 3 14.20 -7.01 31.93
CA SER A 3 13.74 -6.82 31.24
C SER A 3 13.35 -6.64 30.97
N HIS A 4 13.31 -6.54 31.28
CA HIS A 4 12.85 -6.32 30.48
C HIS A 4 12.36 -6.45 30.13
N GLY A 5 13.06 -6.07 30.95
CA GLY A 5 12.67 -6.06 30.42
C GLY A 5 11.86 -6.44 29.50
N PRO A 6 11.42 -6.59 29.63
CA PRO A 6 10.54 -7.26 28.75
C PRO A 6 9.65 -6.34 28.00
N GLU A 7 9.39 -5.20 28.47
CA GLU A 7 8.39 -4.41 27.79
C GLU A 7 8.87 -3.84 26.50
N LYS A 8 10.13 -3.62 26.36
CA LYS A 8 10.60 -3.13 25.08
C LYS A 8 10.49 -4.18 24.00
N ASP A 9 10.49 -5.43 24.38
CA ASP A 9 10.29 -6.50 23.41
C ASP A 9 8.88 -6.54 22.89
N LEU A 10 7.96 -6.01 23.65
CA LEU A 10 6.56 -6.07 23.24
C LEU A 10 6.25 -5.23 22.04
N GLU A 11 7.04 -4.17 21.80
CA GLU A 11 6.78 -3.36 20.63
C GLU A 11 7.34 -3.94 19.37
N HIS A 12 8.32 -4.78 19.45
CA HIS A 12 9.04 -5.20 18.27
C HIS A 12 8.23 -6.06 17.32
N PRO A 13 7.46 -7.02 17.81
CA PRO A 13 6.71 -7.86 16.86
C PRO A 13 5.76 -7.06 15.99
N ALA A 14 5.04 -6.11 16.58
CA ALA A 14 4.13 -5.31 15.81
C ALA A 14 4.86 -4.43 14.82
N SER A 15 5.99 -3.83 15.22
CA SER A 15 6.77 -3.00 14.33
C SER A 15 7.32 -3.79 13.17
N GLU A 16 7.78 -5.01 13.42
CA GLU A 16 8.32 -5.84 12.37
C GLU A 16 7.27 -6.23 11.36
N ASN A 17 6.06 -6.56 11.82
CA ASN A 17 4.98 -6.88 10.92
C ASN A 17 4.61 -5.69 10.05
N MET A 18 4.57 -4.50 10.64
CA MET A 18 4.24 -3.30 9.89
C MET A 18 5.28 -2.99 8.83
N ARG A 19 6.53 -3.39 9.06
CA ARG A 19 7.59 -3.13 8.10
C ARG A 19 7.62 -4.15 6.96
N GLU A 20 6.83 -5.22 7.05
CA GLU A 20 6.89 -6.28 6.05
C GLU A 20 5.85 -6.14 4.95
N GLU A 21 4.73 -5.51 5.22
CA GLU A 21 3.64 -5.39 4.25
C GLU A 21 3.30 -3.93 4.02
N ILE A 22 3.26 -3.53 2.76
CA ILE A 22 2.91 -2.16 2.39
C ILE A 22 1.74 -2.20 1.42
N ILE A 23 0.72 -1.38 1.66
CA ILE A 23 -0.34 -1.11 0.70
C ILE A 23 -0.08 0.25 0.10
N THR A 24 0.00 0.31 -1.22
CA THR A 24 0.18 1.59 -1.92
C THR A 24 -0.65 1.63 -3.18
N THR A 25 -0.61 2.77 -3.87
CA THR A 25 -1.38 3.00 -5.07
C THR A 25 -0.53 3.84 -6.03
N HIS A 26 -1.17 4.57 -6.95
CA HIS A 26 -0.45 5.37 -7.94
C HIS A 26 -0.16 6.77 -7.41
N MET A 27 0.84 7.41 -8.00
CA MET A 27 1.11 8.82 -7.72
C MET A 27 -0.08 9.65 -8.14
N ASN A 28 -0.21 10.82 -7.53
CA ASN A 28 -1.36 11.70 -7.76
C ASN A 28 -2.67 11.00 -7.41
N ALA A 29 -2.66 10.32 -6.29
CA ALA A 29 -3.79 9.48 -5.86
C ALA A 29 -5.05 10.31 -5.66
N ASP A 30 -6.18 9.74 -6.08
CA ASP A 30 -7.49 10.36 -5.95
C ASP A 30 -8.31 9.62 -4.89
N PHE A 31 -9.59 10.01 -4.75
CA PHE A 31 -10.43 9.40 -3.73
C PHE A 31 -10.70 7.91 -3.97
N ASP A 32 -10.76 7.48 -5.22
CA ASP A 32 -10.93 6.06 -5.51
C ASP A 32 -9.70 5.28 -5.03
N ALA A 33 -8.51 5.81 -5.26
CA ALA A 33 -7.30 5.17 -4.79
C ALA A 33 -7.28 5.09 -3.27
N LEU A 34 -7.68 6.17 -2.59
CA LEU A 34 -7.74 6.15 -1.12
C LEU A 34 -8.71 5.10 -0.63
N ALA A 35 -9.91 5.07 -1.22
CA ALA A 35 -10.91 4.09 -0.80
C ALA A 35 -10.42 2.67 -1.00
N SER A 36 -9.71 2.44 -2.09
CA SER A 36 -9.15 1.12 -2.38
C SER A 36 -8.09 0.73 -1.36
N MET A 37 -7.25 1.69 -0.94
CA MET A 37 -6.24 1.41 0.07
C MET A 37 -6.89 1.04 1.40
N ILE A 38 -7.92 1.77 1.79
CA ILE A 38 -8.60 1.49 3.05
C ILE A 38 -9.30 0.14 3.00
N ALA A 39 -9.94 -0.17 1.87
CA ALA A 39 -10.57 -1.47 1.70
C ALA A 39 -9.56 -2.60 1.75
N ALA A 40 -8.42 -2.42 1.11
CA ALA A 40 -7.37 -3.43 1.12
C ALA A 40 -6.85 -3.69 2.53
N ARG A 41 -6.83 -2.65 3.38
CA ARG A 41 -6.37 -2.80 4.75
C ARG A 41 -7.20 -3.83 5.50
N LYS A 42 -8.45 -4.01 5.11
CA LYS A 42 -9.28 -5.04 5.74
C LYS A 42 -8.82 -6.44 5.40
N LEU A 43 -8.23 -6.63 4.23
CA LEU A 43 -7.68 -7.92 3.81
C LEU A 43 -6.27 -8.13 4.36
N TYR A 44 -5.55 -7.06 4.61
CA TYR A 44 -4.17 -7.10 5.08
C TYR A 44 -4.06 -6.22 6.32
N PRO A 45 -4.61 -6.68 7.44
CA PRO A 45 -4.72 -5.80 8.62
C PRO A 45 -3.39 -5.39 9.24
N ALA A 46 -2.33 -6.10 8.96
CA ALA A 46 -1.01 -5.75 9.48
C ALA A 46 -0.25 -4.82 8.53
N ALA A 47 -0.80 -4.52 7.36
CA ALA A 47 -0.09 -3.73 6.37
C ALA A 47 -0.09 -2.25 6.72
N THR A 48 0.95 -1.57 6.29
CA THR A 48 1.10 -0.13 6.45
C THR A 48 0.66 0.57 5.17
N LEU A 49 -0.12 1.64 5.31
CA LEU A 49 -0.62 2.41 4.17
C LEU A 49 0.38 3.52 3.85
N VAL A 50 0.85 3.57 2.59
CA VAL A 50 1.84 4.55 2.17
C VAL A 50 1.51 5.06 0.77
N PHE A 51 1.41 6.38 0.59
CA PHE A 51 1.29 6.94 -0.75
C PHE A 51 2.67 6.99 -1.41
N PRO A 52 2.75 6.71 -2.72
CA PRO A 52 4.06 6.71 -3.40
C PRO A 52 4.57 8.09 -3.73
N GLY A 53 3.74 9.12 -3.57
CA GLY A 53 4.08 10.50 -3.88
C GLY A 53 2.96 11.40 -3.45
N SER A 54 2.78 12.52 -4.16
CA SER A 54 1.73 13.47 -3.85
C SER A 54 0.36 12.90 -4.17
N GLN A 55 -0.63 13.35 -3.42
CA GLN A 55 -2.02 13.05 -3.72
C GLN A 55 -2.58 14.11 -4.65
N GLU A 56 -3.68 13.79 -5.32
CA GLU A 56 -4.44 14.74 -6.10
C GLU A 56 -4.92 15.88 -5.17
N LYS A 57 -5.10 17.08 -5.73
CA LYS A 57 -5.32 18.27 -4.92
C LYS A 57 -6.50 18.16 -3.96
N ASN A 58 -7.62 17.64 -4.45
CA ASN A 58 -8.81 17.53 -3.61
C ASN A 58 -8.60 16.55 -2.47
N LEU A 59 -7.92 15.45 -2.75
CA LEU A 59 -7.63 14.46 -1.72
C LEU A 59 -6.67 15.03 -0.69
N ARG A 60 -5.64 15.75 -1.16
CA ARG A 60 -4.69 16.37 -0.25
C ARG A 60 -5.37 17.35 0.69
N ASN A 61 -6.29 18.16 0.15
CA ASN A 61 -7.03 19.10 0.97
C ASN A 61 -7.90 18.37 1.99
N PHE A 62 -8.51 17.27 1.58
CA PHE A 62 -9.32 16.47 2.49
C PHE A 62 -8.47 15.98 3.67
N PHE A 63 -7.27 15.46 3.39
CA PHE A 63 -6.39 14.99 4.46
C PHE A 63 -5.97 16.09 5.40
N LEU A 64 -5.72 17.29 4.88
CA LEU A 64 -5.30 18.39 5.73
C LEU A 64 -6.37 18.77 6.74
N HIS A 65 -7.64 18.54 6.41
CA HIS A 65 -8.74 19.02 7.22
C HIS A 65 -9.54 17.92 7.91
N SER A 66 -9.19 16.66 7.73
CA SER A 66 -10.08 15.63 8.23
C SER A 66 -9.41 14.53 9.03
N THR A 67 -9.04 13.46 8.41
CA THR A 67 -9.02 12.19 9.10
C THR A 67 -7.79 11.37 8.84
N SER A 68 -6.73 11.98 8.35
CA SER A 68 -5.55 11.21 7.99
C SER A 68 -5.02 10.38 9.17
N TYR A 69 -5.14 10.91 10.37
CA TYR A 69 -4.63 10.20 11.54
C TYR A 69 -5.47 8.96 11.89
N LEU A 70 -6.68 8.86 11.37
CA LEU A 70 -7.53 7.71 11.69
C LEU A 70 -7.09 6.44 10.98
N PHE A 71 -6.31 6.56 9.91
CA PHE A 71 -5.93 5.42 9.10
C PHE A 71 -4.45 5.07 9.20
N ASN A 72 -3.70 5.78 10.01
CA ASN A 72 -2.29 5.49 10.26
C ASN A 72 -1.45 5.40 9.00
N PHE A 73 -1.55 6.43 8.16
CA PHE A 73 -0.71 6.51 6.98
C PHE A 73 0.72 6.84 7.39
N THR A 74 1.66 6.12 6.82
CA THR A 74 3.09 6.35 7.05
C THR A 74 3.65 7.12 5.87
N LYS A 75 4.52 8.08 6.16
CA LYS A 75 5.15 8.86 5.10
C LYS A 75 6.21 8.02 4.40
N LEU A 76 6.31 8.21 3.09
CA LEU A 76 7.24 7.45 2.27
C LEU A 76 8.67 7.52 2.81
N LYS A 77 9.09 8.68 3.29
CA LYS A 77 10.46 8.85 3.77
C LYS A 77 10.77 8.02 5.00
N HIS A 78 9.75 7.52 5.68
CA HIS A 78 9.95 6.69 6.88
C HIS A 78 9.90 5.20 6.57
N VAL A 79 9.76 4.81 5.33
CA VAL A 79 9.65 3.41 4.93
C VAL A 79 11.04 2.83 4.67
N ASP A 80 11.32 1.69 5.29
CA ASP A 80 12.57 0.97 5.05
C ASP A 80 12.31 -0.07 3.96
N PHE A 81 12.72 0.24 2.74
CA PHE A 81 12.43 -0.62 1.58
C PHE A 81 13.09 -1.99 1.68
N ASP A 82 14.18 -2.09 2.42
CA ASP A 82 14.86 -3.38 2.56
C ASP A 82 14.06 -4.36 3.41
N ARG A 83 13.12 -3.88 4.19
CA ARG A 83 12.33 -4.74 5.05
C ARG A 83 11.00 -5.14 4.47
N ILE A 84 10.64 -4.63 3.29
CA ILE A 84 9.37 -4.95 2.68
C ILE A 84 9.42 -6.36 2.11
N LYS A 85 8.46 -7.19 2.51
CA LYS A 85 8.32 -8.55 2.02
C LYS A 85 7.10 -8.73 1.13
N ARG A 86 6.11 -7.88 1.29
CA ARG A 86 4.90 -7.94 0.46
C ARG A 86 4.47 -6.55 0.10
N LEU A 87 4.23 -6.33 -1.17
CA LEU A 87 3.72 -5.07 -1.69
C LEU A 87 2.34 -5.31 -2.25
N ILE A 88 1.35 -4.59 -1.72
CA ILE A 88 -0.03 -4.67 -2.19
C ILE A 88 -0.33 -3.41 -2.98
N LEU A 89 -0.60 -3.57 -4.28
CA LEU A 89 -0.90 -2.46 -5.18
C LEU A 89 -2.40 -2.42 -5.43
N VAL A 90 -3.00 -1.26 -5.22
CA VAL A 90 -4.42 -1.08 -5.48
C VAL A 90 -4.62 0.04 -6.47
N ASP A 91 -5.60 -0.13 -7.36
CA ASP A 91 -6.02 0.86 -8.34
C ASP A 91 -4.93 1.20 -9.36
N THR A 92 -3.91 0.36 -9.48
CA THR A 92 -2.88 0.48 -10.51
C THR A 92 -2.05 -0.80 -10.54
N ARG A 93 -1.38 -1.02 -11.65
CA ARG A 93 -0.34 -2.05 -11.78
C ARG A 93 0.75 -1.60 -12.72
N GLN A 94 0.82 -0.29 -12.98
CA GLN A 94 1.81 0.26 -13.90
C GLN A 94 3.04 0.70 -13.11
N LYS A 95 4.18 0.15 -13.48
CA LYS A 95 5.42 0.42 -12.79
C LYS A 95 5.76 1.90 -12.75
N SER A 96 5.44 2.61 -13.83
CA SER A 96 5.76 4.03 -13.92
C SER A 96 4.91 4.91 -13.01
N ARG A 97 3.86 4.36 -12.40
CA ARG A 97 2.94 5.17 -11.62
C ARG A 97 3.10 5.01 -10.12
N ILE A 98 4.01 4.16 -9.67
CA ILE A 98 4.13 3.87 -8.24
C ILE A 98 5.41 4.41 -7.62
N GLY A 99 6.08 5.32 -8.31
CA GLY A 99 7.23 6.01 -7.75
C GLY A 99 8.34 5.07 -7.32
N LYS A 100 8.86 5.31 -6.14
CA LYS A 100 9.98 4.53 -5.64
C LYS A 100 9.66 3.07 -5.43
N PHE A 101 8.38 2.74 -5.24
CA PHE A 101 7.99 1.35 -5.07
C PHE A 101 8.24 0.52 -6.31
N ALA A 102 8.49 1.15 -7.47
CA ALA A 102 8.82 0.41 -8.68
C ALA A 102 10.08 -0.45 -8.51
N GLU A 103 10.97 -0.05 -7.60
CA GLU A 103 12.18 -0.84 -7.33
C GLU A 103 11.85 -2.23 -6.82
N LEU A 104 10.73 -2.37 -6.14
CA LEU A 104 10.34 -3.64 -5.56
C LEU A 104 9.81 -4.62 -6.60
N ALA A 105 9.37 -4.10 -7.74
CA ALA A 105 8.76 -4.94 -8.77
C ALA A 105 9.76 -5.96 -9.34
N ASP A 106 11.04 -5.64 -9.28
CA ASP A 106 12.08 -6.51 -9.84
C ASP A 106 12.78 -7.33 -8.77
N ARG A 107 12.40 -7.19 -7.50
CA ARG A 107 13.04 -7.96 -6.44
C ARG A 107 12.34 -9.29 -6.26
N GLU A 108 13.12 -10.35 -6.21
CA GLU A 108 12.56 -11.70 -6.07
C GLU A 108 12.09 -12.00 -4.66
N ASP A 109 12.59 -11.25 -3.69
CA ASP A 109 12.24 -11.48 -2.29
C ASP A 109 11.00 -10.72 -1.84
N VAL A 110 10.31 -10.03 -2.76
CA VAL A 110 9.09 -9.29 -2.46
C VAL A 110 7.92 -9.94 -3.17
N GLU A 111 6.91 -10.32 -2.41
CA GLU A 111 5.68 -10.85 -2.95
C GLU A 111 4.78 -9.69 -3.34
N ILE A 112 4.20 -9.73 -4.55
CA ILE A 112 3.39 -8.63 -5.06
C ILE A 112 1.95 -9.08 -5.26
N HIS A 113 1.02 -8.38 -4.63
CA HIS A 113 -0.41 -8.61 -4.77
C HIS A 113 -1.03 -7.40 -5.44
N ILE A 114 -1.86 -7.62 -6.48
CA ILE A 114 -2.42 -6.53 -7.28
C ILE A 114 -3.94 -6.63 -7.31
N TYR A 115 -4.60 -5.49 -7.03
CA TYR A 115 -6.04 -5.34 -7.14
C TYR A 115 -6.31 -4.14 -8.04
N ASP A 116 -6.76 -4.39 -9.27
CA ASP A 116 -6.87 -3.34 -10.26
C ASP A 116 -8.04 -3.62 -11.19
N HIS A 117 -8.54 -2.58 -11.84
CA HIS A 117 -9.64 -2.69 -12.80
C HIS A 117 -9.27 -2.18 -14.19
N HIS A 118 -8.03 -1.72 -14.37
CA HIS A 118 -7.62 -1.18 -15.67
C HIS A 118 -7.29 -2.29 -16.64
N HIS A 119 -7.35 -1.98 -17.93
CA HIS A 119 -7.00 -2.93 -18.96
C HIS A 119 -5.51 -3.25 -18.91
N ALA A 120 -5.18 -4.46 -19.37
CA ALA A 120 -3.80 -4.91 -19.36
C ALA A 120 -2.94 -4.13 -20.33
N SER A 121 -1.67 -3.99 -20.00
CA SER A 121 -0.66 -3.36 -20.82
C SER A 121 0.59 -4.19 -20.73
N GLU A 122 1.48 -4.07 -21.72
CA GLU A 122 2.72 -4.82 -21.72
C GLU A 122 3.67 -4.39 -20.60
N GLU A 123 3.47 -3.18 -20.11
CA GLU A 123 4.34 -2.64 -19.07
C GLU A 123 3.84 -2.91 -17.66
N ASP A 124 2.76 -3.66 -17.55
CA ASP A 124 2.18 -3.93 -16.24
C ASP A 124 3.09 -4.80 -15.40
N ILE A 125 3.08 -4.52 -14.11
CA ILE A 125 3.75 -5.37 -13.13
C ILE A 125 2.99 -6.68 -13.05
N ARG A 126 3.72 -7.79 -12.92
CA ARG A 126 3.12 -9.10 -12.71
C ARG A 126 3.13 -9.42 -11.23
N GLY A 127 1.97 -9.73 -10.70
CA GLY A 127 1.85 -10.05 -9.29
C GLY A 127 1.79 -11.53 -9.05
N HIS A 128 2.13 -11.92 -7.85
CA HIS A 128 1.98 -13.30 -7.39
C HIS A 128 0.51 -13.61 -7.15
N LEU A 129 -0.26 -12.58 -6.80
CA LEU A 129 -1.70 -12.63 -6.71
C LEU A 129 -2.24 -11.43 -7.48
N GLU A 130 -3.14 -11.69 -8.45
CA GLU A 130 -3.72 -10.61 -9.23
C GLU A 130 -5.23 -10.75 -9.25
N VAL A 131 -5.93 -9.70 -8.83
CA VAL A 131 -7.38 -9.62 -8.92
C VAL A 131 -7.70 -8.45 -9.85
N ILE A 132 -7.87 -8.76 -11.11
CA ILE A 132 -8.04 -7.76 -12.18
C ILE A 132 -9.43 -7.95 -12.78
N LYS A 133 -10.26 -6.94 -12.65
CA LYS A 133 -11.62 -7.00 -13.19
C LYS A 133 -11.92 -5.73 -13.96
N ASP A 134 -12.69 -5.87 -15.02
CA ASP A 134 -13.13 -4.74 -15.82
C ASP A 134 -14.41 -4.15 -15.22
N VAL A 135 -14.23 -3.49 -14.08
CA VAL A 135 -15.33 -2.86 -13.37
C VAL A 135 -15.01 -1.38 -13.17
N GLY A 136 -15.95 -0.65 -12.62
CA GLY A 136 -15.81 0.79 -12.52
C GLY A 136 -14.74 1.28 -11.55
N ALA A 137 -14.41 0.50 -10.53
CA ALA A 137 -13.44 0.93 -9.54
C ALA A 137 -12.89 -0.27 -8.80
N THR A 138 -11.65 -0.13 -8.35
CA THR A 138 -10.97 -1.18 -7.60
C THR A 138 -11.67 -1.48 -6.28
N THR A 139 -12.30 -0.47 -5.68
CA THR A 139 -13.04 -0.67 -4.44
C THR A 139 -14.13 -1.72 -4.60
N THR A 140 -14.79 -1.75 -5.77
CA THR A 140 -15.81 -2.76 -6.06
C THR A 140 -15.20 -4.16 -6.03
N ILE A 141 -14.01 -4.33 -6.58
CA ILE A 141 -13.31 -5.60 -6.57
C ILE A 141 -13.04 -6.05 -5.13
N LEU A 142 -12.54 -5.14 -4.33
CA LEU A 142 -12.17 -5.46 -2.96
C LEU A 142 -13.37 -5.75 -2.07
N ALA A 143 -14.52 -5.20 -2.42
CA ALA A 143 -15.73 -5.42 -1.64
C ALA A 143 -16.35 -6.79 -1.90
N GLU A 144 -16.04 -7.40 -3.03
CA GLU A 144 -16.55 -8.73 -3.36
C GLU A 144 -15.77 -9.80 -2.64
#